data_582bd66067de865dcae4ec65db9d2dff
#
_entry.id   582bd66067de865dcae4ec65db9d2dff
#
_cell.length_a   1.000
_cell.length_b   1.000
_cell.length_c   1.000
_cell.angle_alpha   90.00
_cell.angle_beta   90.00
_cell.angle_gamma   90.00
#
_symmetry.space_group_name_H-M   'P 1'
#
loop_
_entity.id
_entity.type
_entity.pdbx_description
1 polymer ?
#
loop_
_entity_poly.entity_id
_entity_poly.type
_entity_poly.pdbx_seq_one_letter_code
_entity_poly.pdbx_strand_id
1 'polypeptide(L)'
;MMSWWHTISIHCLLFGVVSITNLRAQQPASTMTAADVQGSMLFDSNCGSCHGSDGRGGEHGPDIATDPDVQRLADSDLIAIAKNGVPGTGMPAFGWLGQEKLSAIVQYLRTLQGRQIDIKLPGNPKGGEALFFGKARCSECHMVNGKGGFIGSDLSLYGADESAGQIRSVILDPERNLPPQKKATTVVTHTGQKFTGMLKVDDNFSVSIQTMDGDFHFFQKSQLTHIDLGSHSLMPVNYGSMLNDEQINDLVSYLLHVGSENSKRSPTQSSKSDRDDDE
;
A
#
# COMPACT_ATOMS: atom_id res chain seq x y z
N MET A 1 46.88 -81.00 -25.61
CA MET A 1 45.51 -80.67 -26.05
C MET A 1 45.23 -79.29 -25.48
N MET A 2 45.38 -78.28 -26.35
CA MET A 2 45.37 -76.87 -25.95
C MET A 2 44.05 -76.25 -26.44
N SER A 3 43.29 -75.71 -25.51
CA SER A 3 42.03 -74.99 -25.77
C SER A 3 42.28 -73.48 -25.64
N TRP A 4 42.08 -72.74 -26.73
CA TRP A 4 42.20 -71.30 -26.78
C TRP A 4 40.78 -70.70 -26.54
N TRP A 5 40.74 -69.84 -25.54
CA TRP A 5 39.56 -69.03 -25.25
C TRP A 5 39.88 -67.59 -25.71
N HIS A 6 39.08 -67.10 -26.65
CA HIS A 6 39.11 -65.72 -27.11
C HIS A 6 38.25 -64.87 -26.19
N THR A 7 38.86 -63.96 -25.52
CA THR A 7 38.15 -62.92 -24.74
C THR A 7 37.78 -61.77 -25.66
N ILE A 8 36.48 -61.57 -25.89
CA ILE A 8 35.92 -60.41 -26.59
C ILE A 8 35.81 -59.27 -25.57
N SER A 9 36.62 -58.22 -25.77
CA SER A 9 36.54 -56.99 -25.02
C SER A 9 35.42 -56.11 -25.57
N ILE A 10 34.32 -56.00 -24.85
CA ILE A 10 33.23 -55.06 -25.12
C ILE A 10 33.62 -53.69 -24.55
N HIS A 11 33.94 -52.73 -25.42
CA HIS A 11 34.15 -51.32 -25.04
C HIS A 11 32.78 -50.67 -24.89
N CYS A 12 32.36 -50.48 -23.65
CA CYS A 12 31.19 -49.64 -23.32
C CYS A 12 31.54 -48.18 -23.43
N LEU A 13 31.11 -47.54 -24.54
CA LEU A 13 31.18 -46.07 -24.71
C LEU A 13 30.12 -45.44 -23.81
N LEU A 14 30.55 -44.92 -22.67
CA LEU A 14 29.75 -44.07 -21.78
C LEU A 14 29.58 -42.68 -22.45
N PHE A 15 28.41 -42.45 -23.07
CA PHE A 15 27.99 -41.13 -23.44
C PHE A 15 27.62 -40.37 -22.14
N GLY A 16 28.51 -39.51 -21.70
CA GLY A 16 28.24 -38.55 -20.64
C GLY A 16 27.20 -37.52 -21.11
N VAL A 17 25.98 -37.65 -20.61
CA VAL A 17 24.97 -36.59 -20.74
C VAL A 17 25.39 -35.43 -19.83
N VAL A 18 26.00 -34.39 -20.45
CA VAL A 18 26.26 -33.14 -19.76
C VAL A 18 24.90 -32.43 -19.59
N SER A 19 24.29 -32.60 -18.44
CA SER A 19 23.14 -31.81 -18.02
C SER A 19 23.58 -30.37 -17.81
N ILE A 20 23.30 -29.49 -18.78
CA ILE A 20 23.46 -28.05 -18.62
C ILE A 20 22.36 -27.57 -17.67
N THR A 21 22.68 -27.56 -16.38
CA THR A 21 21.85 -26.84 -15.39
C THR A 21 21.95 -25.37 -15.70
N ASN A 22 20.88 -24.83 -16.29
CA ASN A 22 20.70 -23.38 -16.40
C ASN A 22 20.71 -22.79 -14.98
N LEU A 23 21.88 -22.34 -14.53
CA LEU A 23 21.98 -21.44 -13.39
C LEU A 23 21.30 -20.12 -13.82
N ARG A 24 20.02 -20.03 -13.55
CA ARG A 24 19.32 -18.76 -13.58
C ARG A 24 19.97 -17.93 -12.47
N ALA A 25 20.85 -17.01 -12.86
CA ALA A 25 21.38 -16.00 -11.95
C ALA A 25 20.15 -15.29 -11.34
N GLN A 26 19.90 -15.56 -10.05
CA GLN A 26 18.98 -14.75 -9.27
C GLN A 26 19.60 -13.37 -9.19
N GLN A 27 19.04 -12.43 -9.97
CA GLN A 27 19.36 -11.02 -9.82
C GLN A 27 19.09 -10.64 -8.36
N PRO A 28 20.03 -10.01 -7.66
CA PRO A 28 19.78 -9.56 -6.30
C PRO A 28 18.63 -8.55 -6.33
N ALA A 29 17.64 -8.80 -5.49
CA ALA A 29 16.54 -7.89 -5.28
C ALA A 29 17.10 -6.52 -4.88
N SER A 30 16.79 -5.48 -5.66
CA SER A 30 17.22 -4.12 -5.36
C SER A 30 16.47 -3.60 -4.14
N THR A 31 17.25 -3.12 -3.21
CA THR A 31 16.79 -2.73 -1.88
C THR A 31 16.39 -1.25 -1.86
N MET A 32 15.15 -0.90 -1.46
CA MET A 32 14.81 0.49 -1.12
C MET A 32 15.82 1.04 -0.12
N THR A 33 16.41 2.15 -0.48
CA THR A 33 17.32 2.88 0.40
C THR A 33 16.50 3.81 1.31
N ALA A 34 17.10 4.34 2.36
CA ALA A 34 16.51 5.40 3.15
C ALA A 34 16.06 6.60 2.27
N ALA A 35 16.70 6.79 1.11
CA ALA A 35 16.35 7.79 0.11
C ALA A 35 14.99 7.52 -0.58
N ASP A 36 14.63 6.25 -0.79
CA ASP A 36 13.36 5.90 -1.45
C ASP A 36 12.17 6.10 -0.51
N VAL A 37 12.32 5.78 0.77
CA VAL A 37 11.32 6.10 1.81
C VAL A 37 11.15 7.62 1.95
N GLN A 38 12.24 8.36 1.91
CA GLN A 38 12.22 9.82 1.92
C GLN A 38 11.56 10.37 0.65
N GLY A 39 11.79 9.76 -0.52
CA GLY A 39 11.20 10.13 -1.80
C GLY A 39 9.68 10.03 -1.78
N SER A 40 9.11 8.94 -1.25
CA SER A 40 7.66 8.77 -1.16
C SER A 40 7.02 9.81 -0.23
N MET A 41 7.60 10.05 0.95
CA MET A 41 7.10 11.06 1.90
C MET A 41 7.15 12.47 1.29
N LEU A 42 8.21 12.80 0.57
CA LEU A 42 8.36 14.08 -0.11
C LEU A 42 7.38 14.24 -1.27
N PHE A 43 7.13 13.16 -2.04
CA PHE A 43 6.15 13.15 -3.11
C PHE A 43 4.75 13.41 -2.57
N ASP A 44 4.32 12.65 -1.57
CA ASP A 44 3.00 12.79 -0.96
C ASP A 44 2.77 14.19 -0.40
N SER A 45 3.78 14.75 0.26
CA SER A 45 3.67 16.07 0.90
C SER A 45 3.65 17.23 -0.07
N ASN A 46 4.25 17.10 -1.27
CA ASN A 46 4.47 18.22 -2.18
C ASN A 46 3.80 18.04 -3.55
N CYS A 47 3.60 16.80 -4.00
CA CYS A 47 3.12 16.46 -5.35
C CYS A 47 1.77 15.77 -5.30
N GLY A 48 1.55 14.89 -4.31
CA GLY A 48 0.40 13.99 -4.22
C GLY A 48 -0.95 14.70 -4.16
N SER A 49 -1.02 15.90 -3.58
CA SER A 49 -2.27 16.67 -3.52
C SER A 49 -2.81 17.08 -4.92
N CYS A 50 -1.93 17.23 -5.90
CA CYS A 50 -2.31 17.58 -7.27
C CYS A 50 -2.30 16.36 -8.21
N HIS A 51 -1.24 15.53 -8.12
CA HIS A 51 -1.02 14.43 -9.04
C HIS A 51 -1.58 13.06 -8.56
N GLY A 52 -2.23 13.03 -7.39
CA GLY A 52 -2.60 11.79 -6.72
C GLY A 52 -1.40 11.14 -6.02
N SER A 53 -1.65 10.36 -4.98
CA SER A 53 -0.61 9.65 -4.23
C SER A 53 0.06 8.55 -5.05
N ASP A 54 -0.65 8.02 -6.05
CA ASP A 54 -0.18 7.04 -7.03
C ASP A 54 0.40 7.69 -8.30
N GLY A 55 0.40 9.03 -8.38
CA GLY A 55 0.87 9.79 -9.53
C GLY A 55 -0.02 9.72 -10.77
N ARG A 56 -1.23 9.14 -10.69
CA ARG A 56 -2.15 8.95 -11.83
C ARG A 56 -3.07 10.12 -12.11
N GLY A 57 -2.77 11.26 -11.51
CA GLY A 57 -3.54 12.47 -11.69
C GLY A 57 -4.59 12.69 -10.60
N GLY A 58 -5.13 13.91 -10.59
CA GLY A 58 -6.17 14.37 -9.67
C GLY A 58 -6.90 15.55 -10.25
N GLU A 59 -7.69 16.26 -9.44
CA GLU A 59 -8.43 17.43 -9.89
C GLU A 59 -7.51 18.59 -10.35
N HIS A 60 -6.27 18.62 -9.90
CA HIS A 60 -5.36 19.76 -10.06
C HIS A 60 -4.08 19.46 -10.83
N GLY A 61 -3.81 18.19 -11.14
CA GLY A 61 -2.60 17.78 -11.84
C GLY A 61 -2.82 16.58 -12.76
N PRO A 62 -2.06 16.48 -13.87
CA PRO A 62 -2.17 15.36 -14.80
C PRO A 62 -1.59 14.07 -14.22
N ASP A 63 -1.91 12.95 -14.87
CA ASP A 63 -1.22 11.66 -14.70
C ASP A 63 0.26 11.81 -15.08
N ILE A 64 1.15 11.52 -14.14
CA ILE A 64 2.60 11.52 -14.34
C ILE A 64 3.22 10.14 -14.13
N ALA A 65 2.44 9.17 -13.69
CA ALA A 65 2.87 7.80 -13.50
C ALA A 65 2.69 6.95 -14.76
N THR A 66 1.54 7.05 -15.45
CA THR A 66 1.24 6.19 -16.59
C THR A 66 1.31 6.91 -17.94
N ASP A 67 1.41 8.24 -17.96
CA ASP A 67 1.57 9.03 -19.19
C ASP A 67 2.89 8.67 -19.89
N PRO A 68 2.83 8.19 -21.16
CA PRO A 68 4.02 7.76 -21.92
C PRO A 68 4.99 8.91 -22.21
N ASP A 69 4.51 10.15 -22.31
CA ASP A 69 5.37 11.31 -22.57
C ASP A 69 6.20 11.65 -21.35
N VAL A 70 5.59 11.59 -20.16
CA VAL A 70 6.30 11.79 -18.89
C VAL A 70 7.28 10.64 -18.62
N GLN A 71 6.89 9.39 -18.93
CA GLN A 71 7.76 8.22 -18.75
C GLN A 71 9.03 8.28 -19.61
N ARG A 72 8.99 8.94 -20.78
CA ARG A 72 10.12 9.10 -21.70
C ARG A 72 11.11 10.19 -21.28
N LEU A 73 10.71 11.12 -20.42
CA LEU A 73 11.59 12.17 -19.94
C LEU A 73 12.78 11.58 -19.16
N ALA A 74 13.95 12.20 -19.29
CA ALA A 74 15.10 11.84 -18.46
C ALA A 74 14.87 12.31 -16.99
N ASP A 75 15.55 11.68 -16.03
CA ASP A 75 15.45 12.07 -14.62
C ASP A 75 15.86 13.54 -14.41
N SER A 76 16.88 14.01 -15.16
CA SER A 76 17.30 15.41 -15.17
C SER A 76 16.19 16.36 -15.58
N ASP A 77 15.37 15.97 -16.56
CA ASP A 77 14.28 16.80 -17.07
C ASP A 77 13.13 16.86 -16.07
N LEU A 78 12.78 15.71 -15.46
CA LEU A 78 11.80 15.66 -14.39
C LEU A 78 12.23 16.50 -13.18
N ILE A 79 13.50 16.43 -12.79
CA ILE A 79 14.06 17.27 -11.74
C ILE A 79 13.98 18.75 -12.13
N ALA A 80 14.29 19.10 -13.39
CA ALA A 80 14.22 20.47 -13.86
C ALA A 80 12.78 21.01 -13.86
N ILE A 81 11.80 20.18 -14.30
CA ILE A 81 10.38 20.51 -14.25
C ILE A 81 9.92 20.72 -12.81
N ALA A 82 10.22 19.80 -11.90
CA ALA A 82 9.86 19.96 -10.50
C ALA A 82 10.54 21.19 -9.85
N LYS A 83 11.81 21.44 -10.17
CA LYS A 83 12.57 22.57 -9.65
C LYS A 83 11.98 23.91 -10.07
N ASN A 84 11.60 24.05 -11.35
CA ASN A 84 11.21 25.32 -11.95
C ASN A 84 9.70 25.52 -12.00
N GLY A 85 8.92 24.46 -11.79
CA GLY A 85 7.49 24.44 -12.08
C GLY A 85 7.22 24.50 -13.59
N VAL A 86 5.95 24.62 -13.95
CA VAL A 86 5.53 24.77 -15.36
C VAL A 86 4.81 26.11 -15.51
N PRO A 87 5.45 27.13 -16.12
CA PRO A 87 4.84 28.44 -16.29
C PRO A 87 3.53 28.37 -17.06
N GLY A 88 2.51 29.11 -16.60
CA GLY A 88 1.19 29.12 -17.21
C GLY A 88 0.27 27.96 -16.82
N THR A 89 0.73 27.08 -15.93
CA THR A 89 -0.09 26.01 -15.32
C THR A 89 -0.20 26.22 -13.81
N GLY A 90 -0.94 25.35 -13.12
CA GLY A 90 -1.02 25.33 -11.67
C GLY A 90 0.20 24.73 -10.96
N MET A 91 1.19 24.22 -11.68
CA MET A 91 2.36 23.55 -11.07
C MET A 91 3.39 24.56 -10.59
N PRO A 92 3.60 24.74 -9.26
CA PRO A 92 4.57 25.68 -8.70
C PRO A 92 6.00 25.14 -8.79
N ALA A 93 6.97 26.04 -8.55
CA ALA A 93 8.38 25.69 -8.46
C ALA A 93 8.73 25.12 -7.07
N PHE A 94 9.38 23.97 -7.04
CA PHE A 94 9.85 23.29 -5.82
C PHE A 94 11.37 23.38 -5.63
N GLY A 95 12.03 24.32 -6.29
CA GLY A 95 13.50 24.49 -6.20
C GLY A 95 14.03 24.68 -4.78
N TRP A 96 13.19 25.16 -3.86
CA TRP A 96 13.50 25.32 -2.44
C TRP A 96 13.75 24.00 -1.70
N LEU A 97 13.29 22.86 -2.23
CA LEU A 97 13.57 21.53 -1.66
C LEU A 97 15.05 21.14 -1.80
N GLY A 98 15.75 21.70 -2.79
CA GLY A 98 17.13 21.35 -3.10
C GLY A 98 17.24 20.07 -3.95
N GLN A 99 18.41 19.91 -4.57
CA GLN A 99 18.67 18.86 -5.57
C GLN A 99 18.46 17.44 -5.03
N GLU A 100 18.92 17.18 -3.81
CA GLU A 100 18.86 15.84 -3.20
C GLU A 100 17.41 15.37 -3.01
N LYS A 101 16.54 16.22 -2.45
CA LYS A 101 15.13 15.88 -2.23
C LYS A 101 14.35 15.78 -3.53
N LEU A 102 14.65 16.64 -4.52
CA LEU A 102 14.05 16.53 -5.85
C LEU A 102 14.46 15.24 -6.56
N SER A 103 15.72 14.81 -6.42
CA SER A 103 16.17 13.53 -6.95
C SER A 103 15.44 12.35 -6.28
N ALA A 104 15.24 12.39 -4.96
CA ALA A 104 14.49 11.37 -4.24
C ALA A 104 13.02 11.30 -4.70
N ILE A 105 12.37 12.44 -4.91
CA ILE A 105 11.01 12.53 -5.47
C ILE A 105 10.95 11.88 -6.87
N VAL A 106 11.89 12.20 -7.75
CA VAL A 106 11.92 11.65 -9.11
C VAL A 106 12.20 10.15 -9.10
N GLN A 107 13.08 9.67 -8.25
CA GLN A 107 13.30 8.24 -8.06
C GLN A 107 12.01 7.54 -7.62
N TYR A 108 11.30 8.09 -6.66
CA TYR A 108 10.00 7.55 -6.25
C TYR A 108 8.98 7.57 -7.41
N LEU A 109 8.86 8.66 -8.15
CA LEU A 109 8.02 8.72 -9.35
C LEU A 109 8.37 7.60 -10.34
N ARG A 110 9.66 7.27 -10.51
CA ARG A 110 10.06 6.14 -11.37
C ARG A 110 9.55 4.80 -10.85
N THR A 111 9.38 4.63 -9.55
CA THR A 111 8.73 3.43 -9.00
C THR A 111 7.28 3.38 -9.38
N LEU A 112 6.56 4.51 -9.26
CA LEU A 112 5.16 4.61 -9.67
C LEU A 112 4.99 4.35 -11.19
N GLN A 113 6.00 4.69 -12.00
CA GLN A 113 6.05 4.44 -13.44
C GLN A 113 6.38 2.98 -13.80
N GLY A 114 6.47 2.08 -12.81
CA GLY A 114 6.73 0.66 -13.04
C GLY A 114 8.19 0.32 -13.34
N ARG A 115 9.14 1.25 -13.19
CA ARG A 115 10.54 0.86 -13.04
C ARG A 115 10.62 0.06 -11.76
N GLN A 116 10.82 -1.24 -11.89
CA GLN A 116 11.08 -2.10 -10.73
C GLN A 116 12.38 -1.64 -10.07
N ILE A 117 12.24 -0.72 -9.14
CA ILE A 117 13.15 -0.68 -8.02
C ILE A 117 12.63 -1.79 -7.13
N ASP A 118 13.44 -2.80 -6.92
CA ASP A 118 13.18 -3.78 -5.88
C ASP A 118 13.12 -3.00 -4.57
N ILE A 119 11.91 -2.75 -4.10
CA ILE A 119 11.66 -2.00 -2.87
C ILE A 119 12.23 -2.85 -1.75
N LYS A 120 13.40 -2.49 -1.24
CA LYS A 120 13.80 -3.00 0.07
C LYS A 120 12.80 -2.47 1.06
N LEU A 121 11.91 -3.37 1.47
CA LEU A 121 10.96 -3.06 2.51
C LEU A 121 11.72 -2.44 3.69
N PRO A 122 11.22 -1.35 4.29
CA PRO A 122 11.97 -0.63 5.34
C PRO A 122 12.20 -1.46 6.61
N GLY A 123 11.55 -2.63 6.70
CA GLY A 123 11.62 -3.57 7.82
C GLY A 123 11.41 -5.01 7.38
N ASN A 124 11.18 -5.89 8.34
CA ASN A 124 10.93 -7.31 8.17
C ASN A 124 9.43 -7.62 8.08
N PRO A 125 8.89 -8.05 6.91
CA PRO A 125 7.46 -8.35 6.78
C PRO A 125 6.94 -9.41 7.75
N LYS A 126 7.76 -10.43 8.09
CA LYS A 126 7.38 -11.45 9.07
C LYS A 126 7.30 -10.89 10.49
N GLY A 127 8.22 -9.99 10.84
CA GLY A 127 8.16 -9.23 12.09
C GLY A 127 6.89 -8.38 12.14
N GLY A 128 6.56 -7.71 11.04
CA GLY A 128 5.34 -6.93 10.90
C GLY A 128 4.07 -7.75 11.01
N GLU A 129 4.02 -8.95 10.41
CA GLU A 129 2.90 -9.88 10.58
C GLU A 129 2.70 -10.25 12.05
N ALA A 130 3.77 -10.61 12.74
CA ALA A 130 3.73 -10.96 14.16
C ALA A 130 3.25 -9.77 15.03
N LEU A 131 3.64 -8.54 14.68
CA LEU A 131 3.16 -7.33 15.35
C LEU A 131 1.68 -7.06 15.06
N PHE A 132 1.25 -7.21 13.81
CA PHE A 132 -0.12 -6.97 13.36
C PHE A 132 -1.13 -7.85 14.10
N PHE A 133 -0.83 -9.16 14.20
CA PHE A 133 -1.68 -10.12 14.90
C PHE A 133 -1.39 -10.24 16.39
N GLY A 134 -0.34 -9.60 16.89
CA GLY A 134 0.13 -9.67 18.27
C GLY A 134 0.13 -8.32 18.98
N LYS A 135 1.33 -7.84 19.36
CA LYS A 135 1.54 -6.67 20.23
C LYS A 135 0.82 -5.41 19.75
N ALA A 136 0.77 -5.15 18.44
CA ALA A 136 0.15 -3.95 17.89
C ALA A 136 -1.38 -4.06 17.80
N ARG A 137 -1.95 -5.26 17.92
CA ARG A 137 -3.40 -5.54 17.97
C ARG A 137 -4.18 -4.99 16.77
N CYS A 138 -3.53 -4.80 15.62
CA CYS A 138 -4.16 -4.27 14.41
C CYS A 138 -5.30 -5.17 13.92
N SER A 139 -5.09 -6.50 14.05
CA SER A 139 -6.05 -7.54 13.67
C SER A 139 -7.32 -7.58 14.52
N GLU A 140 -7.42 -6.85 15.62
CA GLU A 140 -8.68 -6.74 16.36
C GLU A 140 -9.73 -5.93 15.59
N CYS A 141 -9.25 -5.00 14.75
CA CYS A 141 -10.12 -4.14 13.95
C CYS A 141 -9.99 -4.41 12.46
N HIS A 142 -8.79 -4.69 11.97
CA HIS A 142 -8.47 -4.83 10.56
C HIS A 142 -8.31 -6.28 10.13
N MET A 143 -8.78 -6.57 8.91
CA MET A 143 -8.61 -7.85 8.25
C MET A 143 -7.43 -7.80 7.28
N VAL A 144 -6.69 -8.91 7.17
CA VAL A 144 -5.73 -9.19 6.11
C VAL A 144 -5.92 -10.64 5.67
N ASN A 145 -6.16 -10.86 4.38
CA ASN A 145 -6.36 -12.19 3.78
C ASN A 145 -7.40 -13.04 4.51
N GLY A 146 -8.52 -12.43 4.87
CA GLY A 146 -9.62 -13.10 5.56
C GLY A 146 -9.37 -13.37 7.06
N LYS A 147 -8.27 -12.89 7.63
CA LYS A 147 -7.93 -13.04 9.05
C LYS A 147 -7.97 -11.70 9.76
N GLY A 148 -8.64 -11.64 10.90
CA GLY A 148 -8.76 -10.43 11.72
C GLY A 148 -10.17 -9.89 11.80
N GLY A 149 -10.31 -8.69 12.37
CA GLY A 149 -11.57 -7.97 12.54
C GLY A 149 -12.04 -7.28 11.25
N PHE A 150 -13.30 -6.88 11.25
CA PHE A 150 -13.98 -6.25 10.11
C PHE A 150 -14.56 -4.87 10.43
N ILE A 151 -14.25 -4.31 11.60
CA ILE A 151 -14.66 -2.95 12.00
C ILE A 151 -13.84 -1.93 11.22
N GLY A 152 -12.53 -2.15 11.15
CA GLY A 152 -11.62 -1.41 10.30
C GLY A 152 -11.68 -1.86 8.83
N SER A 153 -11.03 -1.11 7.96
CA SER A 153 -10.90 -1.48 6.55
C SER A 153 -10.14 -2.80 6.39
N ASP A 154 -10.49 -3.59 5.37
CA ASP A 154 -9.66 -4.69 4.91
C ASP A 154 -8.36 -4.12 4.32
N LEU A 155 -7.24 -4.57 4.84
CA LEU A 155 -5.90 -4.10 4.47
C LEU A 155 -5.18 -5.06 3.51
N SER A 156 -5.87 -6.07 2.98
CA SER A 156 -5.29 -7.09 2.10
C SER A 156 -4.67 -6.51 0.82
N LEU A 157 -5.22 -5.42 0.30
CA LEU A 157 -4.73 -4.70 -0.88
C LEU A 157 -4.16 -3.31 -0.55
N TYR A 158 -4.29 -2.85 0.69
CA TYR A 158 -3.96 -1.49 1.08
C TYR A 158 -2.52 -1.09 0.69
N GLY A 159 -1.57 -1.98 0.90
CA GLY A 159 -0.17 -1.74 0.51
C GLY A 159 0.12 -1.85 -0.99
N ALA A 160 -0.86 -2.17 -1.83
CA ALA A 160 -0.71 -2.10 -3.29
C ALA A 160 -0.94 -0.67 -3.81
N ASP A 161 -1.80 0.08 -3.12
CA ASP A 161 -2.25 1.40 -3.56
C ASP A 161 -1.59 2.54 -2.75
N GLU A 162 -0.95 2.22 -1.61
CA GLU A 162 -0.39 3.21 -0.70
C GLU A 162 1.13 3.11 -0.60
N SER A 163 1.78 4.25 -0.45
CA SER A 163 3.24 4.29 -0.23
C SER A 163 3.63 3.93 1.22
N ALA A 164 4.89 3.54 1.40
CA ALA A 164 5.45 3.28 2.75
C ALA A 164 5.27 4.48 3.69
N GLY A 165 5.45 5.70 3.16
CA GLY A 165 5.31 6.94 3.91
C GLY A 165 3.87 7.19 4.36
N GLN A 166 2.89 6.96 3.49
CA GLN A 166 1.46 7.08 3.80
C GLN A 166 1.04 6.07 4.86
N ILE A 167 1.39 4.79 4.68
CA ILE A 167 1.10 3.74 5.66
C ILE A 167 1.68 4.11 7.03
N ARG A 168 2.96 4.54 7.07
CA ARG A 168 3.62 4.99 8.30
C ARG A 168 2.91 6.19 8.92
N SER A 169 2.52 7.16 8.12
CA SER A 169 1.84 8.38 8.57
C SER A 169 0.50 8.05 9.23
N VAL A 170 -0.30 7.16 8.62
CA VAL A 170 -1.60 6.75 9.18
C VAL A 170 -1.43 5.93 10.47
N ILE A 171 -0.39 5.11 10.59
CA ILE A 171 -0.11 4.38 11.83
C ILE A 171 0.24 5.35 12.96
N LEU A 172 1.05 6.37 12.68
CA LEU A 172 1.53 7.32 13.69
C LEU A 172 0.54 8.43 14.03
N ASP A 173 -0.29 8.81 13.06
CA ASP A 173 -1.29 9.87 13.21
C ASP A 173 -2.60 9.48 12.48
N PRO A 174 -3.39 8.58 13.08
CA PRO A 174 -4.63 8.09 12.49
C PRO A 174 -5.75 9.15 12.46
N GLU A 175 -5.56 10.28 13.10
CA GLU A 175 -6.52 11.39 13.11
C GLU A 175 -6.25 12.41 12.00
N ARG A 176 -5.10 12.32 11.35
CA ARG A 176 -4.73 13.21 10.24
C ARG A 176 -5.70 13.02 9.07
N ASN A 177 -6.41 14.09 8.73
CA ASN A 177 -7.37 14.10 7.60
C ASN A 177 -8.47 13.03 7.73
N LEU A 178 -8.91 12.74 8.96
CA LEU A 178 -9.91 11.71 9.24
C LEU A 178 -11.29 12.13 8.69
N PRO A 179 -11.83 11.42 7.69
CA PRO A 179 -13.16 11.72 7.18
C PRO A 179 -14.23 11.45 8.24
N PRO A 180 -15.37 12.17 8.19
CA PRO A 180 -16.45 12.03 9.19
C PRO A 180 -16.89 10.60 9.43
N GLN A 181 -16.96 9.78 8.37
CA GLN A 181 -17.42 8.38 8.44
C GLN A 181 -16.44 7.45 9.19
N LYS A 182 -15.20 7.88 9.37
CA LYS A 182 -14.18 7.13 10.12
C LYS A 182 -13.99 7.61 11.55
N LYS A 183 -14.77 8.62 11.97
CA LYS A 183 -14.74 9.13 13.34
C LYS A 183 -15.56 8.25 14.27
N ALA A 184 -15.14 8.17 15.52
CA ALA A 184 -15.89 7.54 16.60
C ALA A 184 -17.19 8.31 16.81
N THR A 185 -18.32 7.65 16.61
CA THR A 185 -19.64 8.22 16.81
C THR A 185 -20.24 7.67 18.10
N THR A 186 -20.77 8.53 18.92
CA THR A 186 -21.49 8.14 20.15
C THR A 186 -22.95 8.53 20.03
N VAL A 187 -23.85 7.59 20.32
CA VAL A 187 -25.28 7.82 20.43
C VAL A 187 -25.75 7.53 21.85
N VAL A 188 -26.71 8.32 22.35
CA VAL A 188 -27.32 8.14 23.65
C VAL A 188 -28.84 8.03 23.47
N THR A 189 -29.42 6.94 23.94
CA THR A 189 -30.88 6.69 23.90
C THR A 189 -31.64 7.50 24.96
N HIS A 190 -32.94 7.61 24.81
CA HIS A 190 -33.83 8.18 25.89
C HIS A 190 -33.77 7.42 27.21
N THR A 191 -33.36 6.15 27.18
CA THR A 191 -33.13 5.34 28.39
C THR A 191 -31.77 5.59 29.02
N GLY A 192 -30.92 6.45 28.42
CA GLY A 192 -29.59 6.75 28.90
C GLY A 192 -28.51 5.74 28.47
N GLN A 193 -28.85 4.73 27.67
CA GLN A 193 -27.87 3.79 27.15
C GLN A 193 -26.96 4.51 26.13
N LYS A 194 -25.65 4.25 26.24
CA LYS A 194 -24.62 4.85 25.42
C LYS A 194 -23.97 3.78 24.54
N PHE A 195 -23.90 4.06 23.25
CA PHE A 195 -23.21 3.23 22.26
C PHE A 195 -22.16 4.07 21.55
N THR A 196 -20.95 3.52 21.41
CA THR A 196 -19.86 4.17 20.67
C THR A 196 -19.31 3.21 19.63
N GLY A 197 -19.18 3.68 18.40
CA GLY A 197 -18.71 2.86 17.30
C GLY A 197 -18.40 3.68 16.04
N MET A 198 -18.22 2.99 14.95
CA MET A 198 -18.02 3.59 13.63
C MET A 198 -19.37 3.92 13.00
N LEU A 199 -19.54 5.14 12.52
CA LEU A 199 -20.71 5.56 11.78
C LEU A 199 -20.83 4.78 10.46
N LYS A 200 -22.00 4.19 10.22
CA LYS A 200 -22.29 3.47 8.97
C LYS A 200 -23.33 4.20 8.12
N VAL A 201 -24.38 4.67 8.76
CA VAL A 201 -25.43 5.46 8.12
C VAL A 201 -25.79 6.64 9.02
N ASP A 202 -25.98 7.80 8.44
CA ASP A 202 -26.55 8.99 9.07
C ASP A 202 -27.42 9.70 8.05
N ASP A 203 -28.74 9.51 8.15
CA ASP A 203 -29.73 10.17 7.33
C ASP A 203 -30.66 11.06 8.17
N ASN A 204 -31.69 11.63 7.57
CA ASN A 204 -32.59 12.56 8.27
C ASN A 204 -33.39 11.90 9.41
N PHE A 205 -33.54 10.58 9.41
CA PHE A 205 -34.45 9.86 10.29
C PHE A 205 -33.74 8.84 11.18
N SER A 206 -32.63 8.31 10.69
CA SER A 206 -31.92 7.19 11.32
C SER A 206 -30.42 7.41 11.40
N VAL A 207 -29.81 6.71 12.33
CA VAL A 207 -28.37 6.57 12.45
C VAL A 207 -28.04 5.10 12.75
N SER A 208 -26.99 4.58 12.11
CA SER A 208 -26.46 3.28 12.47
C SER A 208 -24.97 3.37 12.75
N ILE A 209 -24.55 2.64 13.77
CA ILE A 209 -23.14 2.51 14.16
C ILE A 209 -22.77 1.05 14.28
N GLN A 210 -21.51 0.75 14.04
CA GLN A 210 -20.91 -0.56 14.33
C GLN A 210 -19.98 -0.41 15.54
N THR A 211 -20.28 -1.12 16.61
CA THR A 211 -19.51 -1.13 17.85
C THR A 211 -18.26 -2.03 17.74
N MET A 212 -17.33 -1.90 18.71
CA MET A 212 -16.03 -2.60 18.66
C MET A 212 -16.13 -4.12 18.79
N ASP A 213 -17.25 -4.66 19.28
CA ASP A 213 -17.60 -6.07 19.30
C ASP A 213 -18.12 -6.59 17.94
N GLY A 214 -18.30 -5.68 16.98
CA GLY A 214 -18.76 -6.00 15.63
C GLY A 214 -20.25 -5.86 15.42
N ASP A 215 -21.03 -5.59 16.45
CA ASP A 215 -22.47 -5.49 16.38
C ASP A 215 -22.91 -4.21 15.66
N PHE A 216 -23.97 -4.34 14.86
CA PHE A 216 -24.62 -3.22 14.20
C PHE A 216 -25.82 -2.77 15.02
N HIS A 217 -25.83 -1.50 15.38
CA HIS A 217 -26.93 -0.85 16.09
C HIS A 217 -27.62 0.16 15.18
N PHE A 218 -28.94 0.03 15.08
CA PHE A 218 -29.80 0.89 14.25
C PHE A 218 -30.72 1.68 15.16
N PHE A 219 -30.75 3.00 15.03
CA PHE A 219 -31.57 3.87 15.87
C PHE A 219 -32.40 4.81 14.98
N GLN A 220 -33.67 4.98 15.35
CA GLN A 220 -34.43 6.15 14.91
C GLN A 220 -33.91 7.38 15.67
N LYS A 221 -33.61 8.47 15.00
CA LYS A 221 -33.12 9.69 15.65
C LYS A 221 -34.10 10.22 16.71
N SER A 222 -35.40 9.99 16.53
CA SER A 222 -36.41 10.32 17.50
C SER A 222 -36.31 9.52 18.82
N GLN A 223 -35.53 8.47 18.89
CA GLN A 223 -35.28 7.64 20.09
C GLN A 223 -34.00 8.03 20.80
N LEU A 224 -33.27 8.99 20.28
CA LEU A 224 -32.00 9.43 20.82
C LEU A 224 -32.11 10.79 21.51
N THR A 225 -31.43 10.92 22.63
CA THR A 225 -31.26 12.21 23.31
C THR A 225 -30.05 12.97 22.79
N HIS A 226 -29.04 12.25 22.26
CA HIS A 226 -27.80 12.86 21.80
C HIS A 226 -27.13 12.00 20.74
N ILE A 227 -26.54 12.67 19.73
CA ILE A 227 -25.66 12.09 18.72
C ILE A 227 -24.42 12.96 18.69
N ASP A 228 -23.27 12.38 19.01
CA ASP A 228 -21.95 13.01 18.90
C ASP A 228 -21.17 12.31 17.79
N LEU A 229 -20.96 13.01 16.69
CA LEU A 229 -20.16 12.51 15.56
C LEU A 229 -18.65 12.49 15.84
N GLY A 230 -18.26 12.87 17.06
CA GLY A 230 -16.90 12.78 17.54
C GLY A 230 -15.85 13.54 16.71
N SER A 231 -14.66 13.62 17.24
CA SER A 231 -13.50 14.22 16.57
C SER A 231 -12.34 13.23 16.42
N HIS A 232 -12.43 12.05 17.03
CA HIS A 232 -11.33 11.12 17.19
C HIS A 232 -11.52 9.85 16.35
N SER A 233 -10.40 9.22 16.01
CA SER A 233 -10.37 7.90 15.40
C SER A 233 -10.68 6.80 16.43
N LEU A 234 -11.27 5.68 15.99
CA LEU A 234 -11.29 4.45 16.78
C LEU A 234 -9.92 3.75 16.78
N MET A 235 -9.07 4.04 15.78
CA MET A 235 -7.70 3.55 15.75
C MET A 235 -6.87 4.26 16.83
N PRO A 236 -6.12 3.52 17.68
CA PRO A 236 -5.30 4.12 18.72
C PRO A 236 -4.26 5.10 18.18
N VAL A 237 -4.09 6.24 18.85
CA VAL A 237 -3.15 7.31 18.47
C VAL A 237 -1.76 7.16 19.10
N ASN A 238 -1.53 6.13 19.87
CA ASN A 238 -0.32 5.98 20.68
C ASN A 238 0.72 5.00 20.14
N TYR A 239 0.60 4.59 18.88
CA TYR A 239 1.56 3.65 18.26
C TYR A 239 2.98 4.16 18.29
N GLY A 240 3.21 5.47 18.10
CA GLY A 240 4.55 6.08 18.17
C GLY A 240 5.23 5.97 19.53
N SER A 241 4.47 5.79 20.63
CA SER A 241 5.01 5.55 21.98
C SER A 241 5.05 4.06 22.35
N MET A 242 4.20 3.24 21.74
CA MET A 242 4.08 1.80 22.02
C MET A 242 5.07 0.94 21.20
N LEU A 243 5.42 1.40 20.00
CA LEU A 243 6.29 0.73 19.06
C LEU A 243 7.51 1.61 18.75
N ASN A 244 8.67 0.99 18.62
CA ASN A 244 9.84 1.68 18.13
C ASN A 244 9.84 1.80 16.60
N ASP A 245 10.75 2.58 16.03
CA ASP A 245 10.85 2.83 14.59
C ASP A 245 11.04 1.55 13.76
N GLU A 246 11.80 0.58 14.24
CA GLU A 246 11.99 -0.70 13.59
C GLU A 246 10.66 -1.47 13.52
N GLN A 247 9.91 -1.54 14.60
CA GLN A 247 8.61 -2.20 14.67
C GLN A 247 7.56 -1.52 13.76
N ILE A 248 7.59 -0.19 13.67
CA ILE A 248 6.73 0.55 12.72
C ILE A 248 7.13 0.20 11.28
N ASN A 249 8.42 0.17 10.97
CA ASN A 249 8.92 -0.22 9.66
C ASN A 249 8.57 -1.67 9.30
N ASP A 250 8.59 -2.57 10.27
CA ASP A 250 8.15 -3.96 10.09
C ASP A 250 6.66 -4.03 9.71
N LEU A 251 5.78 -3.30 10.41
CA LEU A 251 4.36 -3.21 10.09
C LEU A 251 4.12 -2.66 8.69
N VAL A 252 4.80 -1.56 8.33
CA VAL A 252 4.74 -0.98 6.98
C VAL A 252 5.15 -2.01 5.94
N SER A 253 6.25 -2.72 6.20
CA SER A 253 6.76 -3.75 5.29
C SER A 253 5.81 -4.93 5.12
N TYR A 254 5.12 -5.33 6.19
CA TYR A 254 4.11 -6.36 6.13
C TYR A 254 2.94 -5.97 5.22
N LEU A 255 2.39 -4.77 5.40
CA LEU A 255 1.27 -4.29 4.60
C LEU A 255 1.64 -4.12 3.12
N LEU A 256 2.81 -3.56 2.83
CA LEU A 256 3.34 -3.44 1.46
C LEU A 256 3.53 -4.82 0.80
N HIS A 257 4.11 -5.77 1.55
CA HIS A 257 4.33 -7.13 1.04
C HIS A 257 3.01 -7.82 0.71
N VAL A 258 2.05 -7.79 1.62
CA VAL A 258 0.73 -8.40 1.41
C VAL A 258 0.00 -7.76 0.23
N GLY A 259 -0.02 -6.43 0.15
CA GLY A 259 -0.65 -5.70 -0.95
C GLY A 259 -0.06 -6.09 -2.30
N SER A 260 1.28 -6.12 -2.40
CA SER A 260 1.99 -6.52 -3.60
C SER A 260 1.69 -7.97 -4.03
N GLU A 261 1.67 -8.91 -3.09
CA GLU A 261 1.39 -10.31 -3.39
C GLU A 261 -0.06 -10.52 -3.85
N ASN A 262 -1.02 -9.84 -3.24
CA ASN A 262 -2.42 -9.97 -3.59
C ASN A 262 -2.75 -9.27 -4.91
N SER A 263 -2.13 -8.13 -5.20
CA SER A 263 -2.26 -7.44 -6.49
C SER A 263 -1.80 -8.31 -7.65
N LYS A 264 -0.71 -9.09 -7.49
CA LYS A 264 -0.23 -10.05 -8.50
C LYS A 264 -1.18 -11.23 -8.72
N ARG A 265 -2.01 -11.58 -7.72
CA ARG A 265 -2.96 -12.70 -7.77
C ARG A 265 -4.31 -12.33 -8.33
N SER A 266 -4.70 -11.05 -8.28
CA SER A 266 -5.93 -10.56 -8.90
C SER A 266 -5.77 -10.56 -10.42
N PRO A 267 -6.52 -11.40 -11.18
CA PRO A 267 -6.51 -11.29 -12.64
C PRO A 267 -7.10 -9.92 -12.99
N THR A 268 -6.36 -9.16 -13.77
CA THR A 268 -6.85 -7.95 -14.41
C THR A 268 -8.12 -8.34 -15.16
N GLN A 269 -9.30 -7.93 -14.68
CA GLN A 269 -10.51 -7.94 -15.49
C GLN A 269 -10.28 -6.90 -16.59
N SER A 270 -9.62 -7.33 -17.67
CA SER A 270 -9.71 -6.60 -18.91
C SER A 270 -11.17 -6.67 -19.32
N SER A 271 -11.89 -5.59 -19.10
CA SER A 271 -13.20 -5.36 -19.71
C SER A 271 -13.01 -5.30 -21.22
N LYS A 272 -13.05 -6.46 -21.84
CA LYS A 272 -13.34 -6.59 -23.24
C LYS A 272 -14.80 -6.21 -23.39
N SER A 273 -15.07 -4.94 -23.66
CA SER A 273 -16.37 -4.51 -24.18
C SER A 273 -16.44 -5.08 -25.60
N ASP A 274 -16.98 -6.27 -25.73
CA ASP A 274 -17.54 -6.74 -26.98
C ASP A 274 -18.74 -5.83 -27.25
N ARG A 275 -18.51 -4.77 -28.01
CA ARG A 275 -19.56 -4.11 -28.79
C ARG A 275 -19.76 -5.01 -29.98
N ASP A 276 -20.71 -5.92 -29.87
CA ASP A 276 -21.33 -6.51 -31.04
C ASP A 276 -22.20 -5.41 -31.68
N ASP A 277 -21.66 -4.91 -32.76
CA ASP A 277 -22.46 -4.17 -33.77
C ASP A 277 -23.30 -5.25 -34.45
N ASP A 278 -24.60 -5.25 -34.18
CA ASP A 278 -25.59 -5.90 -35.03
C ASP A 278 -26.69 -4.91 -35.37
N GLU A 279 -26.72 -4.59 -36.69
CA GLU A 279 -27.77 -4.08 -37.61
C GLU A 279 -29.07 -3.56 -37.04
#